data_c441793bd17c25406ec2e5032dcf3035
#
_entry.id   c441793bd17c25406ec2e5032dcf3035
#
_cell.length_a   1.000
_cell.length_b   1.000
_cell.length_c   1.000
_cell.angle_alpha   90.00
_cell.angle_beta   90.00
_cell.angle_gamma   90.00
#
_symmetry.space_group_name_H-M   'P 1'
#
loop_
_entity.id
_entity.type
_entity.pdbx_description
1 polymer ?
#
loop_
_entity_poly.entity_id
_entity_poly.type
_entity_poly.pdbx_seq_one_letter_code
_entity_poly.pdbx_strand_id
1 'polypeptide(L)'
;MSKVAQALTIAGSDSGGGAGIQADLKTFQMRGVFGTSVITAVTAQNTLDVFDIHTIPLQTIQSQLKAIADDFTISAFKIGMLGTAEIIECVAEALNQYHFGTLVLDPVMIAKGGAPLLQQSAVDSLNTFLLPLADVITPNLPEAKALTGVEVIDDQTAQQAAQILQARGVKTVVIKGGHSAHSQSAVCRDWVFTPSAQFTLESPRYATAQTHGTGCTFSACMTAELAKGVSVEQAIKTAKDYITAAISHPLNIGHGHGPTNHWAYQNKM
;
A
#
# COMPACT_ATOMS: atom_id res chain seq x y z
N MET A 1 -5.76 -1.12 31.19
CA MET A 1 -5.62 -1.84 29.91
C MET A 1 -5.04 -0.87 28.88
N SER A 2 -4.00 -1.25 28.16
CA SER A 2 -3.48 -0.42 27.04
C SER A 2 -4.58 -0.27 25.98
N LYS A 3 -4.80 0.96 25.49
CA LYS A 3 -5.79 1.22 24.44
C LYS A 3 -5.33 0.50 23.16
N VAL A 4 -6.20 -0.34 22.58
CA VAL A 4 -5.87 -1.04 21.31
C VAL A 4 -5.70 -0.02 20.20
N ALA A 5 -4.58 -0.10 19.48
CA ALA A 5 -4.33 0.76 18.32
C ALA A 5 -5.33 0.44 17.19
N GLN A 6 -5.79 1.47 16.50
CA GLN A 6 -6.80 1.38 15.45
C GLN A 6 -6.25 1.94 14.13
N ALA A 7 -6.44 1.21 13.05
CA ALA A 7 -6.04 1.62 11.71
C ALA A 7 -7.22 1.50 10.72
N LEU A 8 -7.18 2.32 9.68
CA LEU A 8 -8.16 2.30 8.60
C LEU A 8 -7.49 1.93 7.28
N THR A 9 -8.15 1.12 6.45
CA THR A 9 -7.82 0.97 5.03
C THR A 9 -8.93 1.51 4.15
N ILE A 10 -8.57 2.28 3.12
CA ILE A 10 -9.46 2.81 2.08
C ILE A 10 -8.99 2.19 0.76
N ALA A 11 -9.66 1.14 0.29
CA ALA A 11 -9.24 0.40 -0.89
C ALA A 11 -10.35 -0.47 -1.48
N GLY A 12 -10.06 -1.10 -2.61
CA GLY A 12 -10.92 -2.13 -3.20
C GLY A 12 -10.89 -3.43 -2.41
N SER A 13 -11.95 -4.23 -2.58
CA SER A 13 -12.12 -5.56 -2.01
C SER A 13 -11.69 -6.63 -3.01
N ASP A 14 -10.79 -7.52 -2.63
CA ASP A 14 -10.36 -8.69 -3.39
C ASP A 14 -11.08 -9.94 -2.91
N SER A 15 -11.98 -10.49 -3.74
CA SER A 15 -12.73 -11.73 -3.41
C SER A 15 -11.82 -12.95 -3.20
N GLY A 16 -10.64 -12.98 -3.83
CA GLY A 16 -9.61 -14.00 -3.62
C GLY A 16 -8.87 -13.85 -2.29
N GLY A 17 -9.03 -12.72 -1.62
CA GLY A 17 -8.54 -12.47 -0.27
C GLY A 17 -7.02 -12.28 -0.15
N GLY A 18 -6.29 -12.11 -1.27
CA GLY A 18 -4.84 -11.99 -1.30
C GLY A 18 -4.33 -10.55 -1.32
N ALA A 19 -5.16 -9.59 -1.72
CA ALA A 19 -4.82 -8.17 -1.83
C ALA A 19 -5.94 -7.28 -1.26
N GLY A 20 -5.91 -5.98 -1.57
CA GLY A 20 -6.94 -5.02 -1.18
C GLY A 20 -7.19 -4.99 0.33
N ILE A 21 -8.43 -4.62 0.71
CA ILE A 21 -8.79 -4.55 2.13
C ILE A 21 -8.59 -5.87 2.87
N GLN A 22 -8.70 -7.01 2.20
CA GLN A 22 -8.52 -8.32 2.84
C GLN A 22 -7.08 -8.55 3.28
N ALA A 23 -6.09 -8.23 2.44
CA ALA A 23 -4.68 -8.27 2.82
C ALA A 23 -4.38 -7.27 3.94
N ASP A 24 -4.97 -6.07 3.85
CA ASP A 24 -4.76 -5.00 4.82
C ASP A 24 -5.29 -5.40 6.20
N LEU A 25 -6.55 -5.85 6.29
CA LEU A 25 -7.19 -6.27 7.55
C LEU A 25 -6.48 -7.49 8.17
N LYS A 26 -6.08 -8.49 7.35
CA LYS A 26 -5.26 -9.61 7.81
C LYS A 26 -3.95 -9.12 8.41
N THR A 27 -3.28 -8.18 7.75
CA THR A 27 -2.02 -7.61 8.22
C THR A 27 -2.22 -6.83 9.51
N PHE A 28 -3.23 -5.97 9.62
CA PHE A 28 -3.56 -5.24 10.84
C PHE A 28 -3.79 -6.19 12.01
N GLN A 29 -4.61 -7.24 11.81
CA GLN A 29 -4.87 -8.27 12.81
C GLN A 29 -3.59 -8.98 13.26
N MET A 30 -2.73 -9.38 12.31
CA MET A 30 -1.46 -10.05 12.60
C MET A 30 -0.45 -9.14 13.29
N ARG A 31 -0.59 -7.82 13.16
CA ARG A 31 0.22 -6.81 13.87
C ARG A 31 -0.41 -6.33 15.19
N GLY A 32 -1.52 -6.93 15.62
CA GLY A 32 -2.20 -6.58 16.88
C GLY A 32 -2.90 -5.23 16.86
N VAL A 33 -3.37 -4.80 15.66
CA VAL A 33 -4.09 -3.54 15.44
C VAL A 33 -5.52 -3.84 15.04
N PHE A 34 -6.49 -3.13 15.60
CA PHE A 34 -7.88 -3.22 15.17
C PHE A 34 -8.04 -2.50 13.84
N GLY A 35 -8.43 -3.25 12.80
CA GLY A 35 -8.58 -2.73 11.44
C GLY A 35 -10.03 -2.36 11.14
N THR A 36 -10.24 -1.16 10.59
CA THR A 36 -11.48 -0.72 9.95
C THR A 36 -11.27 -0.58 8.45
N SER A 37 -12.35 -0.51 7.67
CA SER A 37 -12.24 -0.41 6.21
C SER A 37 -13.30 0.48 5.60
N VAL A 38 -12.92 1.19 4.51
CA VAL A 38 -13.78 1.86 3.54
C VAL A 38 -13.56 1.20 2.20
N ILE A 39 -14.60 0.64 1.61
CA ILE A 39 -14.54 -0.10 0.34
C ILE A 39 -14.81 0.86 -0.80
N THR A 40 -13.90 0.90 -1.79
CA THR A 40 -14.01 1.75 -3.00
C THR A 40 -14.53 1.00 -4.21
N ALA A 41 -14.24 -0.30 -4.28
CA ALA A 41 -14.73 -1.20 -5.32
C ALA A 41 -14.81 -2.63 -4.79
N VAL A 42 -15.64 -3.46 -5.39
CA VAL A 42 -15.68 -4.91 -5.18
C VAL A 42 -15.18 -5.57 -6.46
N THR A 43 -14.25 -6.52 -6.35
CA THR A 43 -13.76 -7.28 -7.51
C THR A 43 -14.26 -8.73 -7.48
N ALA A 44 -14.54 -9.29 -8.64
CA ALA A 44 -14.58 -10.72 -8.86
C ALA A 44 -13.19 -11.17 -9.31
N GLN A 45 -12.37 -11.59 -8.35
CA GLN A 45 -10.94 -11.86 -8.54
C GLN A 45 -10.53 -13.15 -7.86
N ASN A 46 -9.58 -13.84 -8.46
CA ASN A 46 -8.90 -14.99 -7.88
C ASN A 46 -7.39 -14.93 -8.20
N THR A 47 -6.66 -16.03 -8.01
CA THR A 47 -5.21 -16.08 -8.25
C THR A 47 -4.83 -16.05 -9.74
N LEU A 48 -5.78 -16.22 -10.65
CA LEU A 48 -5.56 -16.24 -12.09
C LEU A 48 -5.81 -14.88 -12.73
N ASP A 49 -6.94 -14.21 -12.38
CA ASP A 49 -7.34 -12.97 -13.05
C ASP A 49 -8.35 -12.14 -12.22
N VAL A 50 -8.60 -10.92 -12.71
CA VAL A 50 -9.70 -10.03 -12.29
C VAL A 50 -10.78 -10.12 -13.35
N PHE A 51 -11.92 -10.75 -13.05
CA PHE A 51 -12.99 -11.02 -13.99
C PHE A 51 -14.01 -9.89 -14.08
N ASP A 52 -14.22 -9.16 -12.97
CA ASP A 52 -15.15 -8.05 -12.91
C ASP A 52 -14.79 -7.07 -11.80
N ILE A 53 -15.15 -5.80 -11.98
CA ILE A 53 -14.93 -4.73 -11.00
C ILE A 53 -16.20 -3.88 -10.93
N HIS A 54 -16.80 -3.81 -9.74
CA HIS A 54 -17.90 -2.90 -9.46
C HIS A 54 -17.46 -1.81 -8.48
N THR A 55 -17.48 -0.55 -8.95
CA THR A 55 -17.15 0.61 -8.11
C THR A 55 -18.29 0.91 -7.14
N ILE A 56 -17.95 1.26 -5.91
CA ILE A 56 -18.92 1.69 -4.91
C ILE A 56 -19.35 3.13 -5.21
N PRO A 57 -20.66 3.44 -5.14
CA PRO A 57 -21.15 4.81 -5.32
C PRO A 57 -20.48 5.80 -4.37
N LEU A 58 -20.15 7.01 -4.85
CA LEU A 58 -19.45 8.04 -4.08
C LEU A 58 -20.15 8.36 -2.76
N GLN A 59 -21.49 8.44 -2.77
CA GLN A 59 -22.28 8.66 -1.57
C GLN A 59 -22.07 7.56 -0.51
N THR A 60 -21.93 6.29 -0.95
CA THR A 60 -21.68 5.18 -0.03
C THR A 60 -20.26 5.27 0.54
N ILE A 61 -19.26 5.66 -0.28
CA ILE A 61 -17.88 5.89 0.19
C ILE A 61 -17.85 6.99 1.24
N GLN A 62 -18.52 8.12 0.99
CA GLN A 62 -18.65 9.22 1.96
C GLN A 62 -19.33 8.76 3.26
N SER A 63 -20.39 7.96 3.15
CA SER A 63 -21.10 7.43 4.32
C SER A 63 -20.23 6.48 5.14
N GLN A 64 -19.39 5.63 4.49
CA GLN A 64 -18.43 4.77 5.19
C GLN A 64 -17.37 5.61 5.92
N LEU A 65 -16.78 6.63 5.24
CA LEU A 65 -15.79 7.53 5.83
C LEU A 65 -16.35 8.26 7.05
N LYS A 66 -17.57 8.80 6.92
CA LYS A 66 -18.26 9.47 8.01
C LYS A 66 -18.52 8.52 9.19
N ALA A 67 -19.01 7.32 8.94
CA ALA A 67 -19.31 6.34 9.98
C ALA A 67 -18.06 5.96 10.79
N ILE A 68 -16.91 5.84 10.12
CA ILE A 68 -15.63 5.58 10.81
C ILE A 68 -15.17 6.83 11.58
N ALA A 69 -15.27 8.02 10.99
CA ALA A 69 -14.84 9.25 11.64
C ALA A 69 -15.66 9.60 12.89
N ASP A 70 -16.94 9.28 12.89
CA ASP A 70 -17.85 9.61 13.99
C ASP A 70 -17.63 8.72 15.24
N ASP A 71 -17.07 7.50 15.11
CA ASP A 71 -17.04 6.50 16.19
C ASP A 71 -15.64 6.01 16.56
N PHE A 72 -14.72 5.91 15.58
CA PHE A 72 -13.40 5.29 15.79
C PHE A 72 -12.30 6.33 16.00
N THR A 73 -11.29 5.95 16.82
CA THR A 73 -10.08 6.78 17.03
C THR A 73 -8.94 6.21 16.19
N ILE A 74 -8.94 6.53 14.90
CA ILE A 74 -7.90 6.07 13.98
C ILE A 74 -6.61 6.85 14.21
N SER A 75 -5.47 6.16 14.29
CA SER A 75 -4.14 6.78 14.49
C SER A 75 -3.28 6.78 13.24
N ALA A 76 -3.52 5.83 12.33
CA ALA A 76 -2.92 5.78 11.00
C ALA A 76 -3.86 5.10 10.01
N PHE A 77 -3.77 5.47 8.75
CA PHE A 77 -4.58 4.87 7.71
C PHE A 77 -3.80 4.68 6.41
N LYS A 78 -4.30 3.76 5.61
CA LYS A 78 -3.75 3.45 4.30
C LYS A 78 -4.77 3.76 3.22
N ILE A 79 -4.29 4.30 2.11
CA ILE A 79 -5.03 4.34 0.84
C ILE A 79 -4.37 3.36 -0.13
N GLY A 80 -5.17 2.46 -0.72
CA GLY A 80 -4.76 1.55 -1.78
C GLY A 80 -5.45 1.88 -3.10
N MET A 81 -6.03 0.86 -3.78
CA MET A 81 -6.72 1.04 -5.06
C MET A 81 -7.99 1.88 -4.90
N LEU A 82 -8.08 2.99 -5.62
CA LEU A 82 -9.27 3.84 -5.68
C LEU A 82 -10.04 3.71 -7.00
N GLY A 83 -9.36 3.38 -8.10
CA GLY A 83 -9.95 3.08 -9.41
C GLY A 83 -10.16 4.30 -10.30
N THR A 84 -10.90 5.32 -9.88
CA THR A 84 -11.28 6.47 -10.72
C THR A 84 -10.90 7.82 -10.10
N ALA A 85 -10.83 8.86 -10.95
CA ALA A 85 -10.55 10.23 -10.53
C ALA A 85 -11.60 10.74 -9.53
N GLU A 86 -12.87 10.45 -9.77
CA GLU A 86 -13.98 10.89 -8.92
C GLU A 86 -13.90 10.29 -7.51
N ILE A 87 -13.47 9.03 -7.40
CA ILE A 87 -13.26 8.39 -6.08
C ILE A 87 -12.06 9.03 -5.37
N ILE A 88 -10.98 9.33 -6.09
CA ILE A 88 -9.80 10.02 -5.54
C ILE A 88 -10.19 11.39 -4.97
N GLU A 89 -10.91 12.18 -5.74
CA GLU A 89 -11.39 13.50 -5.34
C GLU A 89 -12.34 13.41 -4.14
N CYS A 90 -13.29 12.48 -4.18
CA CYS A 90 -14.22 12.22 -3.06
C CYS A 90 -13.49 11.85 -1.76
N VAL A 91 -12.49 10.98 -1.83
CA VAL A 91 -11.68 10.60 -0.66
C VAL A 91 -10.85 11.78 -0.16
N ALA A 92 -10.16 12.50 -1.06
CA ALA A 92 -9.36 13.67 -0.69
C ALA A 92 -10.21 14.77 -0.03
N GLU A 93 -11.42 15.00 -0.53
CA GLU A 93 -12.37 15.95 0.05
C GLU A 93 -12.77 15.56 1.48
N ALA A 94 -13.03 14.27 1.71
CA ALA A 94 -13.33 13.75 3.04
C ALA A 94 -12.14 13.85 4.00
N LEU A 95 -10.89 13.70 3.53
CA LEU A 95 -9.68 13.86 4.35
C LEU A 95 -9.44 15.32 4.78
N ASN A 96 -10.02 16.31 4.11
CA ASN A 96 -10.04 17.71 4.58
C ASN A 96 -11.01 17.93 5.74
N GLN A 97 -11.98 17.02 5.92
CA GLN A 97 -13.01 17.11 6.96
C GLN A 97 -12.72 16.20 8.16
N TYR A 98 -12.14 15.02 7.90
CA TYR A 98 -11.92 13.98 8.90
C TYR A 98 -10.43 13.68 9.10
N HIS A 99 -10.02 13.48 10.35
CA HIS A 99 -8.65 13.18 10.70
C HIS A 99 -8.49 11.71 11.09
N PHE A 100 -7.76 10.95 10.27
CA PHE A 100 -7.45 9.53 10.50
C PHE A 100 -5.98 9.30 10.89
N GLY A 101 -5.25 10.34 11.26
CA GLY A 101 -3.84 10.25 11.65
C GLY A 101 -2.89 10.20 10.46
N THR A 102 -1.87 9.36 10.54
CA THR A 102 -0.78 9.28 9.54
C THR A 102 -1.22 8.54 8.27
N LEU A 103 -1.07 9.17 7.10
CA LEU A 103 -1.42 8.60 5.79
C LEU A 103 -0.26 7.82 5.16
N VAL A 104 -0.48 6.53 4.88
CA VAL A 104 0.35 5.71 4.00
C VAL A 104 -0.38 5.53 2.66
N LEU A 105 0.14 6.13 1.60
CA LEU A 105 -0.39 6.04 0.25
C LEU A 105 0.34 4.95 -0.55
N ASP A 106 -0.36 3.87 -0.89
CA ASP A 106 0.12 2.84 -1.82
C ASP A 106 -0.52 3.09 -3.19
N PRO A 107 0.19 3.69 -4.15
CA PRO A 107 -0.39 4.22 -5.38
C PRO A 107 -0.61 3.11 -6.41
N VAL A 108 -1.50 2.17 -6.09
CA VAL A 108 -1.76 0.98 -6.91
C VAL A 108 -2.36 1.37 -8.25
N MET A 109 -1.63 1.07 -9.35
CA MET A 109 -2.04 1.41 -10.73
C MET A 109 -2.36 0.19 -11.58
N ILE A 110 -1.74 -0.96 -11.28
CA ILE A 110 -1.84 -2.19 -12.09
C ILE A 110 -2.05 -3.38 -11.17
N ALA A 111 -2.99 -4.25 -11.52
CA ALA A 111 -3.18 -5.53 -10.84
C ALA A 111 -1.99 -6.47 -11.08
N LYS A 112 -1.81 -7.49 -10.24
CA LYS A 112 -0.73 -8.48 -10.38
C LYS A 112 -0.76 -9.21 -11.72
N GLY A 113 -1.93 -9.41 -12.32
CA GLY A 113 -2.14 -9.97 -13.64
C GLY A 113 -1.91 -9.01 -14.81
N GLY A 114 -1.53 -7.75 -14.56
CA GLY A 114 -1.28 -6.72 -15.58
C GLY A 114 -2.51 -5.91 -15.97
N ALA A 115 -3.69 -6.18 -15.43
CA ALA A 115 -4.89 -5.38 -15.68
C ALA A 115 -4.71 -3.96 -15.11
N PRO A 116 -5.03 -2.89 -15.90
CA PRO A 116 -4.97 -1.53 -15.41
C PRO A 116 -6.06 -1.32 -14.34
N LEU A 117 -5.67 -0.85 -13.17
CA LEU A 117 -6.56 -0.53 -12.06
C LEU A 117 -6.79 0.97 -11.89
N LEU A 118 -5.99 1.79 -12.58
CA LEU A 118 -6.07 3.24 -12.52
C LEU A 118 -6.04 3.81 -13.95
N GLN A 119 -6.98 4.68 -14.28
CA GLN A 119 -7.01 5.40 -15.55
C GLN A 119 -5.99 6.56 -15.52
N GLN A 120 -5.55 7.07 -16.67
CA GLN A 120 -4.58 8.17 -16.74
C GLN A 120 -5.09 9.44 -16.04
N SER A 121 -6.37 9.78 -16.20
CA SER A 121 -7.00 10.92 -15.48
C SER A 121 -6.93 10.77 -13.98
N ALA A 122 -6.99 9.54 -13.47
CA ALA A 122 -6.88 9.26 -12.04
C ALA A 122 -5.44 9.41 -11.50
N VAL A 123 -4.41 9.25 -12.34
CA VAL A 123 -3.02 9.58 -11.96
C VAL A 123 -2.87 11.09 -11.72
N ASP A 124 -3.50 11.91 -12.56
CA ASP A 124 -3.47 13.37 -12.41
C ASP A 124 -4.22 13.81 -11.14
N SER A 125 -5.40 13.22 -10.86
CA SER A 125 -6.14 13.48 -9.62
C SER A 125 -5.35 13.02 -8.38
N LEU A 126 -4.67 11.86 -8.43
CA LEU A 126 -3.81 11.38 -7.35
C LEU A 126 -2.66 12.36 -7.08
N ASN A 127 -1.99 12.85 -8.13
CA ASN A 127 -0.93 13.84 -8.02
C ASN A 127 -1.41 15.16 -7.42
N THR A 128 -2.63 15.59 -7.76
CA THR A 128 -3.17 16.89 -7.38
C THR A 128 -3.75 16.87 -5.97
N PHE A 129 -4.49 15.82 -5.62
CA PHE A 129 -5.33 15.83 -4.43
C PHE A 129 -4.80 14.95 -3.29
N LEU A 130 -4.13 13.83 -3.57
CA LEU A 130 -3.69 12.89 -2.52
C LEU A 130 -2.21 12.98 -2.18
N LEU A 131 -1.32 13.23 -3.16
CA LEU A 131 0.12 13.35 -2.86
C LEU A 131 0.42 14.43 -1.83
N PRO A 132 -0.20 15.63 -1.88
CA PRO A 132 0.05 16.67 -0.87
C PRO A 132 -0.37 16.27 0.56
N LEU A 133 -1.25 15.29 0.71
CA LEU A 133 -1.75 14.81 1.99
C LEU A 133 -0.95 13.63 2.55
N ALA A 134 -0.12 12.98 1.71
CA ALA A 134 0.57 11.75 2.08
C ALA A 134 1.76 12.01 3.01
N ASP A 135 1.76 11.34 4.18
CA ASP A 135 2.95 11.28 5.03
C ASP A 135 3.99 10.32 4.48
N VAL A 136 3.54 9.17 3.96
CA VAL A 136 4.39 8.16 3.33
C VAL A 136 3.76 7.72 2.01
N ILE A 137 4.57 7.60 0.96
CA ILE A 137 4.17 6.96 -0.29
C ILE A 137 5.05 5.74 -0.59
N THR A 138 4.45 4.66 -1.14
CA THR A 138 5.13 3.38 -1.37
C THR A 138 5.05 2.91 -2.83
N PRO A 139 5.50 3.67 -3.84
CA PRO A 139 5.45 3.24 -5.24
C PRO A 139 6.42 2.08 -5.53
N ASN A 140 6.04 1.18 -6.44
CA ASN A 140 6.98 0.31 -7.13
C ASN A 140 7.66 1.07 -8.28
N LEU A 141 8.61 0.44 -9.01
CA LEU A 141 9.36 1.11 -10.09
C LEU A 141 8.45 1.64 -11.22
N PRO A 142 7.49 0.87 -11.76
CA PRO A 142 6.53 1.38 -12.73
C PRO A 142 5.66 2.54 -12.21
N GLU A 143 5.19 2.45 -10.97
CA GLU A 143 4.39 3.49 -10.32
C GLU A 143 5.22 4.77 -10.09
N ALA A 144 6.47 4.64 -9.65
CA ALA A 144 7.38 5.78 -9.51
C ALA A 144 7.60 6.50 -10.86
N LYS A 145 7.81 5.72 -11.95
CA LYS A 145 7.92 6.28 -13.32
C LYS A 145 6.64 6.99 -13.75
N ALA A 146 5.46 6.40 -13.52
CA ALA A 146 4.18 6.99 -13.87
C ALA A 146 3.92 8.30 -13.10
N LEU A 147 4.28 8.36 -11.82
CA LEU A 147 4.09 9.54 -10.98
C LEU A 147 5.10 10.65 -11.27
N THR A 148 6.34 10.32 -11.61
CA THR A 148 7.45 11.30 -11.66
C THR A 148 8.00 11.54 -13.06
N GLY A 149 7.76 10.64 -14.01
CA GLY A 149 8.41 10.61 -15.32
C GLY A 149 9.83 10.02 -15.28
N VAL A 150 10.37 9.71 -14.10
CA VAL A 150 11.74 9.20 -13.94
C VAL A 150 11.75 7.67 -13.96
N GLU A 151 12.56 7.08 -14.82
CA GLU A 151 12.85 5.65 -14.79
C GLU A 151 13.90 5.34 -13.72
N VAL A 152 13.50 4.65 -12.66
CA VAL A 152 14.38 4.34 -11.53
C VAL A 152 15.17 3.07 -11.86
N ILE A 153 16.47 3.22 -12.07
CA ILE A 153 17.41 2.14 -12.41
C ILE A 153 18.57 2.03 -11.40
N ASP A 154 18.84 3.07 -10.64
CA ASP A 154 19.94 3.19 -9.69
C ASP A 154 19.61 4.15 -8.54
N ASP A 155 20.56 4.35 -7.62
CA ASP A 155 20.41 5.21 -6.46
C ASP A 155 20.18 6.69 -6.85
N GLN A 156 20.79 7.16 -7.92
CA GLN A 156 20.68 8.55 -8.38
C GLN A 156 19.28 8.83 -8.95
N THR A 157 18.78 7.96 -9.80
CA THR A 157 17.43 8.08 -10.38
C THR A 157 16.34 7.84 -9.32
N ALA A 158 16.58 6.98 -8.33
CA ALA A 158 15.70 6.82 -7.18
C ALA A 158 15.60 8.11 -6.35
N GLN A 159 16.74 8.77 -6.10
CA GLN A 159 16.77 10.06 -5.41
C GLN A 159 16.05 11.15 -6.21
N GLN A 160 16.23 11.21 -7.52
CA GLN A 160 15.54 12.17 -8.39
C GLN A 160 14.01 11.97 -8.33
N ALA A 161 13.54 10.73 -8.44
CA ALA A 161 12.11 10.42 -8.33
C ALA A 161 11.56 10.82 -6.95
N ALA A 162 12.28 10.52 -5.88
CA ALA A 162 11.88 10.88 -4.52
C ALA A 162 11.79 12.41 -4.33
N GLN A 163 12.74 13.17 -4.83
CA GLN A 163 12.73 14.64 -4.75
C GLN A 163 11.51 15.24 -5.45
N ILE A 164 11.09 14.68 -6.60
CA ILE A 164 9.88 15.12 -7.30
C ILE A 164 8.63 14.87 -6.45
N LEU A 165 8.53 13.69 -5.82
CA LEU A 165 7.40 13.36 -4.94
C LEU A 165 7.38 14.23 -3.68
N GLN A 166 8.56 14.46 -3.08
CA GLN A 166 8.69 15.34 -1.91
C GLN A 166 8.35 16.80 -2.22
N ALA A 167 8.73 17.29 -3.41
CA ALA A 167 8.35 18.63 -3.87
C ALA A 167 6.83 18.80 -4.05
N ARG A 168 6.08 17.69 -4.18
CA ARG A 168 4.60 17.67 -4.22
C ARG A 168 3.94 17.51 -2.85
N GLY A 169 4.70 17.54 -1.76
CA GLY A 169 4.19 17.51 -0.38
C GLY A 169 4.40 16.21 0.38
N VAL A 170 4.78 15.11 -0.27
CA VAL A 170 5.04 13.83 0.40
C VAL A 170 6.23 13.96 1.35
N LYS A 171 6.08 13.52 2.62
CA LYS A 171 7.16 13.61 3.61
C LYS A 171 8.19 12.47 3.45
N THR A 172 7.72 11.25 3.26
CA THR A 172 8.57 10.05 3.16
C THR A 172 8.25 9.27 1.91
N VAL A 173 9.27 8.89 1.14
CA VAL A 173 9.15 8.11 -0.09
C VAL A 173 9.86 6.77 0.08
N VAL A 174 9.15 5.67 -0.20
CA VAL A 174 9.70 4.30 -0.23
C VAL A 174 9.50 3.73 -1.63
N ILE A 175 10.55 3.70 -2.45
CA ILE A 175 10.50 3.12 -3.79
C ILE A 175 10.83 1.64 -3.71
N LYS A 176 9.85 0.77 -4.05
CA LYS A 176 9.97 -0.70 -3.95
C LYS A 176 10.65 -1.27 -5.19
N GLY A 177 11.85 -1.84 -5.07
CA GLY A 177 12.63 -2.39 -6.18
C GLY A 177 12.32 -3.85 -6.54
N GLY A 178 11.33 -4.47 -5.93
CA GLY A 178 10.97 -5.87 -6.17
C GLY A 178 10.53 -6.22 -7.61
N HIS A 179 10.08 -5.23 -8.37
CA HIS A 179 9.55 -5.37 -9.75
C HIS A 179 10.61 -5.13 -10.86
N SER A 180 11.88 -5.10 -10.55
CA SER A 180 12.92 -4.97 -11.58
C SER A 180 12.93 -6.18 -12.51
N ALA A 181 12.32 -6.04 -13.68
CA ALA A 181 12.30 -7.07 -14.73
C ALA A 181 13.70 -7.36 -15.34
N HIS A 182 14.64 -6.43 -15.15
CA HIS A 182 16.01 -6.51 -15.70
C HIS A 182 17.05 -6.93 -14.67
N SER A 183 16.71 -7.10 -13.39
CA SER A 183 17.71 -7.50 -12.43
C SER A 183 17.81 -9.03 -12.33
N GLN A 184 18.87 -9.58 -12.89
CA GLN A 184 19.41 -10.90 -12.50
C GLN A 184 19.96 -10.87 -11.06
N SER A 185 19.73 -9.77 -10.33
CA SER A 185 20.17 -9.62 -8.95
C SER A 185 19.43 -10.59 -8.03
N ALA A 186 20.18 -11.32 -7.25
CA ALA A 186 19.65 -12.18 -6.19
C ALA A 186 19.02 -11.36 -5.03
N VAL A 187 19.08 -10.02 -5.09
CA VAL A 187 18.66 -9.10 -4.06
C VAL A 187 17.55 -8.19 -4.57
N CYS A 188 16.53 -7.95 -3.74
CA CYS A 188 15.54 -6.91 -3.90
C CYS A 188 15.93 -5.72 -3.02
N ARG A 189 16.15 -4.55 -3.64
CA ARG A 189 16.50 -3.30 -2.96
C ARG A 189 15.32 -2.35 -3.00
N ASP A 190 14.98 -1.76 -1.84
CA ASP A 190 14.06 -0.65 -1.74
C ASP A 190 14.82 0.59 -1.28
N TRP A 191 14.47 1.77 -1.84
CA TRP A 191 15.07 3.05 -1.48
C TRP A 191 14.12 3.82 -0.58
N VAL A 192 14.66 4.37 0.50
CA VAL A 192 13.91 5.12 1.51
C VAL A 192 14.47 6.53 1.63
N PHE A 193 13.60 7.53 1.50
CA PHE A 193 13.91 8.94 1.65
C PHE A 193 12.95 9.54 2.67
N THR A 194 13.44 9.86 3.86
CA THR A 194 12.70 10.55 4.92
C THR A 194 13.18 12.01 5.04
N PRO A 195 12.50 12.87 5.80
CA PRO A 195 12.99 14.22 6.04
C PRO A 195 14.36 14.28 6.73
N SER A 196 14.74 13.23 7.46
CA SER A 196 15.96 13.18 8.30
C SER A 196 17.03 12.23 7.78
N ALA A 197 16.69 11.27 6.90
CA ALA A 197 17.61 10.21 6.48
C ALA A 197 17.30 9.68 5.07
N GLN A 198 18.34 9.14 4.46
CA GLN A 198 18.27 8.36 3.22
C GLN A 198 18.98 7.04 3.47
N PHE A 199 18.35 5.92 3.14
CA PHE A 199 18.91 4.58 3.28
C PHE A 199 18.25 3.58 2.32
N THR A 200 18.85 2.40 2.17
CA THR A 200 18.29 1.30 1.39
C THR A 200 17.96 0.10 2.30
N LEU A 201 16.96 -0.65 1.90
CA LEU A 201 16.60 -1.93 2.52
C LEU A 201 16.75 -3.04 1.50
N GLU A 202 17.46 -4.08 1.88
CA GLU A 202 17.74 -5.21 1.03
C GLU A 202 17.15 -6.51 1.59
N SER A 203 16.72 -7.39 0.70
CA SER A 203 16.28 -8.73 1.04
C SER A 203 16.62 -9.69 -0.10
N PRO A 204 16.77 -10.99 0.15
CA PRO A 204 16.90 -11.98 -0.91
C PRO A 204 15.68 -11.92 -1.86
N ARG A 205 15.93 -12.19 -3.14
CA ARG A 205 14.85 -12.39 -4.12
C ARG A 205 14.43 -13.86 -4.08
N TYR A 206 13.17 -14.11 -3.83
CA TYR A 206 12.59 -15.44 -3.80
C TYR A 206 11.93 -15.78 -5.15
N ALA A 207 12.27 -16.95 -5.71
CA ALA A 207 11.64 -17.46 -6.92
C ALA A 207 10.28 -18.11 -6.55
N THR A 208 9.23 -17.30 -6.49
CA THR A 208 7.89 -17.75 -6.13
C THR A 208 6.82 -16.98 -6.92
N ALA A 209 5.72 -17.66 -7.24
CA ALA A 209 4.50 -17.05 -7.79
C ALA A 209 3.57 -16.52 -6.68
N GLN A 210 3.85 -16.81 -5.41
CA GLN A 210 3.01 -16.43 -4.25
C GLN A 210 3.31 -15.00 -3.80
N THR A 211 3.04 -14.04 -4.69
CA THR A 211 3.37 -12.61 -4.49
C THR A 211 2.18 -11.67 -4.62
N HIS A 212 0.96 -12.22 -4.75
CA HIS A 212 -0.26 -11.42 -4.79
C HIS A 212 -0.50 -10.71 -3.45
N GLY A 213 -0.73 -9.39 -3.51
CA GLY A 213 -0.91 -8.56 -2.34
C GLY A 213 0.38 -8.14 -1.62
N THR A 214 1.57 -8.35 -2.20
CA THR A 214 2.85 -7.92 -1.61
C THR A 214 2.86 -6.43 -1.27
N GLY A 215 2.43 -5.55 -2.19
CA GLY A 215 2.35 -4.10 -1.96
C GLY A 215 1.38 -3.76 -0.84
N CYS A 216 0.16 -4.30 -0.90
CA CYS A 216 -0.87 -4.11 0.12
C CYS A 216 -0.37 -4.54 1.51
N THR A 217 0.22 -5.74 1.61
CA THR A 217 0.76 -6.27 2.87
C THR A 217 1.88 -5.40 3.43
N PHE A 218 2.79 -4.91 2.57
CA PHE A 218 3.88 -4.03 2.98
C PHE A 218 3.36 -2.71 3.54
N SER A 219 2.51 -2.01 2.77
CA SER A 219 1.95 -0.72 3.19
C SER A 219 1.02 -0.85 4.41
N ALA A 220 0.25 -1.94 4.52
CA ALA A 220 -0.59 -2.22 5.68
C ALA A 220 0.23 -2.51 6.95
N CYS A 221 1.33 -3.27 6.85
CA CYS A 221 2.22 -3.50 7.99
C CYS A 221 2.81 -2.18 8.51
N MET A 222 3.27 -1.32 7.61
CA MET A 222 3.75 0.02 7.96
C MET A 222 2.66 0.84 8.67
N THR A 223 1.44 0.87 8.12
CA THR A 223 0.29 1.56 8.72
C THR A 223 -0.02 1.04 10.12
N ALA A 224 0.02 -0.28 10.32
CA ALA A 224 -0.20 -0.88 11.63
C ALA A 224 0.86 -0.46 12.66
N GLU A 225 2.14 -0.41 12.27
CA GLU A 225 3.21 0.03 13.15
C GLU A 225 3.07 1.52 13.50
N LEU A 226 2.73 2.37 12.52
CA LEU A 226 2.45 3.79 12.74
C LEU A 226 1.25 3.99 13.67
N ALA A 227 0.18 3.20 13.53
CA ALA A 227 -0.98 3.26 14.41
C ALA A 227 -0.63 2.94 15.88
N LYS A 228 0.42 2.14 16.12
CA LYS A 228 0.97 1.87 17.46
C LYS A 228 1.92 2.95 17.98
N GLY A 229 2.17 4.01 17.19
CA GLY A 229 3.09 5.10 17.56
C GLY A 229 4.56 4.78 17.31
N VAL A 230 4.88 3.76 16.53
CA VAL A 230 6.26 3.45 16.12
C VAL A 230 6.76 4.51 15.13
N SER A 231 8.04 4.86 15.18
CA SER A 231 8.63 5.83 14.24
C SER A 231 8.53 5.35 12.78
N VAL A 232 8.47 6.28 11.83
CA VAL A 232 8.34 5.98 10.39
C VAL A 232 9.47 5.05 9.92
N GLU A 233 10.71 5.33 10.29
CA GLU A 233 11.85 4.51 9.90
C GLU A 233 11.76 3.07 10.44
N GLN A 234 11.34 2.90 11.70
CA GLN A 234 11.18 1.57 12.27
C GLN A 234 9.96 0.84 11.68
N ALA A 235 8.87 1.55 11.39
CA ALA A 235 7.69 0.98 10.71
C ALA A 235 8.06 0.45 9.32
N ILE A 236 8.88 1.20 8.55
CA ILE A 236 9.38 0.77 7.24
C ILE A 236 10.24 -0.49 7.36
N LYS A 237 11.19 -0.54 8.30
CA LYS A 237 12.03 -1.72 8.54
C LYS A 237 11.19 -2.94 8.92
N THR A 238 10.26 -2.78 9.83
CA THR A 238 9.34 -3.86 10.24
C THR A 238 8.49 -4.35 9.06
N ALA A 239 7.99 -3.44 8.22
CA ALA A 239 7.23 -3.81 7.02
C ALA A 239 8.09 -4.59 6.01
N LYS A 240 9.38 -4.24 5.85
CA LYS A 240 10.32 -5.00 5.01
C LYS A 240 10.56 -6.41 5.55
N ASP A 241 10.78 -6.55 6.85
CA ASP A 241 10.98 -7.85 7.49
C ASP A 241 9.72 -8.72 7.40
N TYR A 242 8.55 -8.10 7.63
CA TYR A 242 7.25 -8.77 7.55
C TYR A 242 6.98 -9.32 6.16
N ILE A 243 7.12 -8.49 5.11
CA ILE A 243 6.85 -8.94 3.74
C ILE A 243 7.90 -9.93 3.25
N THR A 244 9.16 -9.82 3.68
CA THR A 244 10.21 -10.78 3.38
C THR A 244 9.86 -12.15 3.96
N ALA A 245 9.40 -12.21 5.20
CA ALA A 245 8.92 -13.46 5.82
C ALA A 245 7.69 -14.02 5.09
N ALA A 246 6.73 -13.16 4.73
CA ALA A 246 5.50 -13.56 4.04
C ALA A 246 5.75 -14.19 2.66
N ILE A 247 6.77 -13.69 1.93
CA ILE A 247 7.15 -14.22 0.61
C ILE A 247 8.02 -15.48 0.72
N SER A 248 8.92 -15.53 1.72
CA SER A 248 9.85 -16.68 1.88
C SER A 248 9.17 -17.96 2.37
N HIS A 249 7.92 -17.91 2.84
CA HIS A 249 7.14 -19.05 3.32
C HIS A 249 5.82 -19.17 2.55
N PRO A 250 5.83 -19.58 1.27
CA PRO A 250 4.66 -19.57 0.41
C PRO A 250 3.57 -20.51 0.90
N LEU A 251 2.30 -20.10 0.75
CA LEU A 251 1.12 -20.92 1.12
C LEU A 251 0.76 -21.96 0.06
N ASN A 252 1.16 -21.73 -1.19
CA ASN A 252 0.80 -22.56 -2.35
C ASN A 252 -0.72 -22.70 -2.54
N ILE A 253 -1.44 -21.58 -2.40
CA ILE A 253 -2.89 -21.49 -2.57
C ILE A 253 -3.21 -20.95 -3.97
N GLY A 254 -4.19 -21.58 -4.64
CA GLY A 254 -4.63 -21.22 -5.98
C GLY A 254 -3.71 -21.77 -7.08
N HIS A 255 -4.08 -21.49 -8.33
CA HIS A 255 -3.40 -22.04 -9.53
C HIS A 255 -2.59 -20.98 -10.29
N GLY A 256 -2.64 -19.72 -9.85
CA GLY A 256 -1.93 -18.61 -10.47
C GLY A 256 -1.02 -17.87 -9.47
N HIS A 257 -1.09 -16.55 -9.45
CA HIS A 257 -0.39 -15.74 -8.47
C HIS A 257 -1.05 -15.86 -7.10
N GLY A 258 -0.54 -16.72 -6.24
CA GLY A 258 -1.11 -16.96 -4.91
C GLY A 258 -0.78 -15.84 -3.91
N PRO A 259 -1.53 -15.79 -2.79
CA PRO A 259 -1.39 -14.76 -1.78
C PRO A 259 -0.10 -14.89 -0.97
N THR A 260 0.35 -13.77 -0.40
CA THR A 260 1.42 -13.74 0.60
C THR A 260 0.98 -14.41 1.91
N ASN A 261 1.93 -14.98 2.66
CA ASN A 261 1.66 -15.65 3.94
C ASN A 261 1.71 -14.67 5.10
N HIS A 262 0.57 -14.15 5.53
CA HIS A 262 0.47 -13.20 6.62
C HIS A 262 0.86 -13.77 8.00
N TRP A 263 0.90 -15.10 8.19
CA TRP A 263 1.30 -15.74 9.45
C TRP A 263 2.81 -15.91 9.61
N ALA A 264 3.58 -15.86 8.50
CA ALA A 264 4.99 -16.26 8.49
C ALA A 264 5.89 -15.45 9.45
N TYR A 265 5.57 -14.17 9.70
CA TYR A 265 6.37 -13.32 10.57
C TYR A 265 6.22 -13.66 12.05
N GLN A 266 5.07 -14.14 12.51
CA GLN A 266 4.85 -14.53 13.91
C GLN A 266 5.63 -15.78 14.31
N ASN A 267 5.93 -16.65 13.37
CA ASN A 267 6.70 -17.86 13.65
C ASN A 267 8.19 -17.59 13.90
N LYS A 268 8.62 -16.31 13.88
CA LYS A 268 9.99 -15.87 14.17
C LYS A 268 10.14 -15.25 15.57
N MET A 269 9.05 -15.07 16.31
CA MET A 269 9.02 -14.67 17.71
C MET A 269 8.90 -15.91 18.58
#